data_0a4fb31a0c935a245a254d594ed1a671
#
_entry.id   0a4fb31a0c935a245a254d594ed1a671
#
_cell.length_a   1.000
_cell.length_b   1.000
_cell.length_c   1.000
_cell.angle_alpha   90.00
_cell.angle_beta   90.00
_cell.angle_gamma   90.00
#
_symmetry.space_group_name_H-M   'P 1'
#
loop_
_entity.id
_entity.type
_entity.pdbx_description
1 polymer ?
#
loop_
_entity_poly.entity_id
_entity_poly.type
_entity_poly.pdbx_seq_one_letter_code
_entity_poly.pdbx_strand_id
1 'polypeptide(L)'
;MELIISFDPEVMEIAARTLRIAGTSCLLASLISLPLASLIHFRQFRGKRVLVNIIQTLFSVPTVIVGLFVFVLLSRAGPLGELGILFTPAAMVIGQMILITPILLGLTISALSGVSKEIIETATSLGASGFQLVLLVLREARYAVLAALILGFGRALSELGVAMMVGGNIRGFTRVMTTALSLATTRGELEMALALGIILLFLALVINIVLNRLQQRR
;
A
#
# COMPACT_ATOMS: atom_id res chain seq x y z
N MET A 1 -26.23 6.87 -11.21
CA MET A 1 -26.40 5.40 -11.39
C MET A 1 -26.21 4.98 -12.84
N GLU A 2 -26.70 5.75 -13.81
CA GLU A 2 -26.50 5.48 -15.24
C GLU A 2 -25.02 5.32 -15.62
N LEU A 3 -24.12 6.16 -15.11
CA LEU A 3 -22.68 6.11 -15.38
C LEU A 3 -22.00 4.77 -15.01
N ILE A 4 -22.54 4.06 -14.02
CA ILE A 4 -22.02 2.74 -13.63
C ILE A 4 -22.59 1.65 -14.53
N ILE A 5 -23.90 1.72 -14.81
CA ILE A 5 -24.62 0.72 -15.61
C ILE A 5 -24.22 0.81 -17.07
N SER A 6 -23.99 2.03 -17.60
CA SER A 6 -23.54 2.27 -18.97
C SER A 6 -22.05 2.00 -19.18
N PHE A 7 -21.28 1.64 -18.12
CA PHE A 7 -19.82 1.49 -18.19
C PHE A 7 -19.16 2.73 -18.81
N ASP A 8 -19.50 3.92 -18.29
CA ASP A 8 -18.95 5.16 -18.79
C ASP A 8 -17.42 5.06 -18.98
N PRO A 9 -16.90 5.36 -20.19
CA PRO A 9 -15.48 5.16 -20.49
C PRO A 9 -14.54 5.95 -19.60
N GLU A 10 -14.91 7.17 -19.17
CA GLU A 10 -14.09 7.99 -18.28
C GLU A 10 -14.01 7.37 -16.87
N VAL A 11 -15.15 6.91 -16.36
CA VAL A 11 -15.22 6.24 -15.03
C VAL A 11 -14.39 4.97 -15.04
N MET A 12 -14.51 4.15 -16.09
CA MET A 12 -13.74 2.90 -16.22
C MET A 12 -12.24 3.16 -16.36
N GLU A 13 -11.85 4.17 -17.12
CA GLU A 13 -10.44 4.55 -17.27
C GLU A 13 -9.84 5.02 -15.94
N ILE A 14 -10.56 5.86 -15.19
CA ILE A 14 -10.15 6.33 -13.85
C ILE A 14 -10.01 5.15 -12.88
N ALA A 15 -10.96 4.21 -12.88
CA ALA A 15 -10.91 3.02 -12.03
C ALA A 15 -9.71 2.13 -12.39
N ALA A 16 -9.50 1.85 -13.67
CA ALA A 16 -8.37 1.04 -14.14
C ALA A 16 -7.02 1.69 -13.80
N ARG A 17 -6.90 3.02 -13.96
CA ARG A 17 -5.68 3.76 -13.58
C ARG A 17 -5.42 3.68 -12.08
N THR A 18 -6.46 3.83 -11.27
CA THR A 18 -6.35 3.72 -9.81
C THR A 18 -5.83 2.34 -9.41
N LEU A 19 -6.40 1.27 -9.98
CA LEU A 19 -5.97 -0.10 -9.70
C LEU A 19 -4.53 -0.36 -10.15
N ARG A 20 -4.13 0.15 -11.32
CA ARG A 20 -2.75 0.01 -11.83
C ARG A 20 -1.75 0.71 -10.91
N ILE A 21 -2.00 1.97 -10.54
CA ILE A 21 -1.09 2.73 -9.67
C ILE A 21 -1.02 2.08 -8.28
N ALA A 22 -2.15 1.79 -7.64
CA ALA A 22 -2.18 1.16 -6.33
C ALA A 22 -1.56 -0.25 -6.34
N GLY A 23 -1.85 -1.06 -7.37
CA GLY A 23 -1.28 -2.40 -7.53
C GLY A 23 0.24 -2.36 -7.73
N THR A 24 0.72 -1.48 -8.60
CA THR A 24 2.17 -1.32 -8.83
C THR A 24 2.89 -0.83 -7.57
N SER A 25 2.31 0.15 -6.87
CA SER A 25 2.87 0.66 -5.62
C SER A 25 2.94 -0.43 -4.54
N CYS A 26 1.86 -1.22 -4.40
CA CYS A 26 1.81 -2.32 -3.44
C CYS A 26 2.82 -3.42 -3.78
N LEU A 27 2.93 -3.79 -5.06
CA LEU A 27 3.90 -4.78 -5.53
C LEU A 27 5.34 -4.34 -5.21
N LEU A 28 5.73 -3.13 -5.61
CA LEU A 28 7.08 -2.61 -5.38
C LEU A 28 7.38 -2.45 -3.90
N ALA A 29 6.43 -1.92 -3.11
CA ALA A 29 6.59 -1.80 -1.67
C ALA A 29 6.72 -3.18 -1.00
N SER A 30 5.99 -4.20 -1.46
CA SER A 30 6.08 -5.56 -0.92
C SER A 30 7.42 -6.22 -1.21
N LEU A 31 7.98 -6.02 -2.41
CA LEU A 31 9.30 -6.53 -2.78
C LEU A 31 10.42 -6.00 -1.87
N ILE A 32 10.24 -4.79 -1.31
CA ILE A 32 11.17 -4.20 -0.35
C ILE A 32 10.81 -4.63 1.07
N SER A 33 9.53 -4.55 1.44
CA SER A 33 9.08 -4.74 2.82
C SER A 33 9.20 -6.17 3.30
N LEU A 34 8.91 -7.18 2.46
CA LEU A 34 8.96 -8.58 2.89
C LEU A 34 10.37 -9.05 3.25
N PRO A 35 11.42 -8.81 2.43
CA PRO A 35 12.79 -9.16 2.82
C PRO A 35 13.27 -8.38 4.05
N LEU A 36 12.98 -7.07 4.11
CA LEU A 36 13.39 -6.23 5.25
C LEU A 36 12.69 -6.64 6.54
N ALA A 37 11.40 -6.94 6.50
CA ALA A 37 10.65 -7.43 7.65
C ALA A 37 11.21 -8.76 8.18
N SER A 38 11.53 -9.68 7.26
CA SER A 38 12.17 -10.96 7.60
C SER A 38 13.55 -10.72 8.24
N LEU A 39 14.36 -9.85 7.65
CA LEU A 39 15.68 -9.51 8.20
C LEU A 39 15.56 -8.92 9.61
N ILE A 40 14.66 -7.96 9.82
CA ILE A 40 14.42 -7.34 11.13
C ILE A 40 13.87 -8.37 12.12
N HIS A 41 12.98 -9.27 11.70
CA HIS A 41 12.38 -10.28 12.57
C HIS A 41 13.44 -11.25 13.08
N PHE A 42 14.25 -11.85 12.22
CA PHE A 42 15.21 -12.89 12.59
C PHE A 42 16.52 -12.36 13.21
N ARG A 43 16.90 -11.11 12.92
CA ARG A 43 18.10 -10.52 13.52
C ARG A 43 17.81 -9.98 14.93
N GLN A 44 18.71 -10.28 15.86
CA GLN A 44 18.75 -9.67 17.19
C GLN A 44 19.84 -8.61 17.20
N PHE A 45 19.45 -7.35 17.44
CA PHE A 45 20.38 -6.22 17.52
C PHE A 45 19.90 -5.18 18.54
N ARG A 46 20.86 -4.41 19.08
CA ARG A 46 20.53 -3.31 19.99
C ARG A 46 19.71 -2.25 19.26
N GLY A 47 18.58 -1.85 19.85
CA GLY A 47 17.67 -0.86 19.23
C GLY A 47 16.57 -1.46 18.35
N LYS A 48 16.43 -2.78 18.19
CA LYS A 48 15.35 -3.42 17.43
C LYS A 48 13.96 -2.92 17.83
N ARG A 49 13.69 -2.83 19.15
CA ARG A 49 12.40 -2.32 19.67
C ARG A 49 12.14 -0.88 19.23
N VAL A 50 13.17 -0.03 19.28
CA VAL A 50 13.07 1.37 18.87
C VAL A 50 12.78 1.45 17.38
N LEU A 51 13.47 0.68 16.55
CA LEU A 51 13.21 0.62 15.11
C LEU A 51 11.77 0.19 14.80
N VAL A 52 11.29 -0.86 15.44
CA VAL A 52 9.91 -1.35 15.24
C VAL A 52 8.89 -0.28 15.68
N ASN A 53 9.11 0.39 16.81
CA ASN A 53 8.26 1.48 17.26
C ASN A 53 8.26 2.66 16.29
N ILE A 54 9.41 3.03 15.73
CA ILE A 54 9.50 4.07 14.69
C ILE A 54 8.69 3.66 13.46
N ILE A 55 8.86 2.42 12.98
CA ILE A 55 8.09 1.90 11.82
C ILE A 55 6.58 1.99 12.11
N GLN A 56 6.13 1.61 13.30
CA GLN A 56 4.72 1.68 13.68
C GLN A 56 4.21 3.12 13.79
N THR A 57 5.04 4.04 14.30
CA THR A 57 4.70 5.48 14.36
C THR A 57 4.48 6.05 12.96
N LEU A 58 5.24 5.60 11.96
CA LEU A 58 5.08 6.03 10.57
C LEU A 58 3.73 5.63 9.95
N PHE A 59 2.95 4.72 10.55
CA PHE A 59 1.59 4.41 10.08
C PHE A 59 0.65 5.61 10.21
N SER A 60 0.89 6.47 11.20
CA SER A 60 0.05 7.63 11.52
C SER A 60 0.53 8.93 10.86
N VAL A 61 1.55 8.88 10.02
CA VAL A 61 2.03 10.10 9.34
C VAL A 61 0.95 10.62 8.39
N PRO A 62 0.60 11.93 8.47
CA PRO A 62 -0.36 12.52 7.56
C PRO A 62 0.11 12.39 6.11
N THR A 63 -0.76 11.85 5.26
CA THR A 63 -0.41 11.50 3.87
C THR A 63 -0.04 12.71 3.03
N VAL A 64 -0.65 13.86 3.33
CA VAL A 64 -0.31 15.14 2.68
C VAL A 64 1.15 15.53 2.94
N ILE A 65 1.67 15.25 4.15
CA ILE A 65 3.09 15.51 4.48
C ILE A 65 4.00 14.60 3.65
N VAL A 66 3.66 13.32 3.51
CA VAL A 66 4.42 12.41 2.64
C VAL A 66 4.37 12.90 1.19
N GLY A 67 3.18 13.31 0.71
CA GLY A 67 3.01 13.88 -0.62
C GLY A 67 3.84 15.15 -0.82
N LEU A 68 3.85 16.06 0.15
CA LEU A 68 4.65 17.28 0.13
C LEU A 68 6.16 16.98 0.09
N PHE A 69 6.60 16.03 0.90
CA PHE A 69 8.01 15.63 0.93
C PHE A 69 8.45 15.07 -0.43
N VAL A 70 7.67 14.16 -1.01
CA VAL A 70 7.96 13.61 -2.35
C VAL A 70 7.87 14.69 -3.43
N PHE A 71 6.90 15.60 -3.33
CA PHE A 71 6.79 16.75 -4.23
C PHE A 71 8.06 17.61 -4.20
N VAL A 72 8.55 17.97 -3.01
CA VAL A 72 9.78 18.78 -2.88
C VAL A 72 10.98 18.05 -3.46
N LEU A 73 11.10 16.73 -3.21
CA LEU A 73 12.19 15.93 -3.76
C LEU A 73 12.19 15.87 -5.29
N LEU A 74 10.99 15.75 -5.92
CA LEU A 74 10.82 15.58 -7.35
C LEU A 74 10.59 16.91 -8.10
N SER A 75 10.44 18.03 -7.39
CA SER A 75 10.29 19.35 -8.00
C SER A 75 11.56 19.77 -8.74
N ARG A 76 11.44 20.67 -9.72
CA ARG A 76 12.60 21.15 -10.51
C ARG A 76 13.74 21.72 -9.67
N ALA A 77 13.42 22.29 -8.52
CA ALA A 77 14.41 22.80 -7.55
C ALA A 77 14.87 21.72 -6.55
N GLY A 78 14.30 20.54 -6.58
CA GLY A 78 14.61 19.44 -5.67
C GLY A 78 15.76 18.56 -6.16
N PRO A 79 16.31 17.72 -5.28
CA PRO A 79 17.49 16.90 -5.59
C PRO A 79 17.25 15.83 -6.67
N LEU A 80 15.98 15.46 -6.93
CA LEU A 80 15.60 14.50 -7.96
C LEU A 80 14.82 15.17 -9.11
N GLY A 81 14.88 16.50 -9.21
CA GLY A 81 14.15 17.28 -10.21
C GLY A 81 14.55 16.98 -11.66
N GLU A 82 15.81 16.58 -11.86
CA GLU A 82 16.33 16.19 -13.19
C GLU A 82 15.59 14.98 -13.79
N LEU A 83 14.98 14.13 -12.95
CA LEU A 83 14.19 13.00 -13.44
C LEU A 83 12.94 13.42 -14.22
N GLY A 84 12.42 14.64 -14.01
CA GLY A 84 11.28 15.17 -14.73
C GLY A 84 9.97 14.39 -14.57
N ILE A 85 9.86 13.58 -13.50
CA ILE A 85 8.73 12.64 -13.29
C ILE A 85 7.58 13.23 -12.45
N LEU A 86 7.72 14.43 -11.89
CA LEU A 86 6.63 15.06 -11.14
C LEU A 86 5.39 15.20 -12.03
N PHE A 87 4.20 15.01 -11.43
CA PHE A 87 2.90 14.97 -12.11
C PHE A 87 2.75 13.84 -13.14
N THR A 88 3.44 12.72 -12.92
CA THR A 88 3.29 11.48 -13.69
C THR A 88 2.78 10.33 -12.82
N PRO A 89 2.25 9.25 -13.44
CA PRO A 89 1.91 8.04 -12.70
C PRO A 89 3.09 7.44 -11.92
N ALA A 90 4.33 7.60 -12.42
CA ALA A 90 5.55 7.14 -11.73
C ALA A 90 5.77 7.86 -10.40
N ALA A 91 5.58 9.20 -10.35
CA ALA A 91 5.67 9.95 -9.09
C ALA A 91 4.59 9.49 -8.09
N MET A 92 3.38 9.22 -8.57
CA MET A 92 2.30 8.69 -7.72
C MET A 92 2.66 7.32 -7.15
N VAL A 93 3.22 6.42 -7.96
CA VAL A 93 3.68 5.09 -7.52
C VAL A 93 4.76 5.24 -6.44
N ILE A 94 5.76 6.09 -6.65
CA ILE A 94 6.83 6.34 -5.68
C ILE A 94 6.24 6.88 -4.37
N GLY A 95 5.39 7.88 -4.43
CA GLY A 95 4.78 8.49 -3.25
C GLY A 95 3.92 7.51 -2.45
N GLN A 96 3.07 6.73 -3.14
CA GLN A 96 2.28 5.68 -2.50
C GLN A 96 3.17 4.55 -1.93
N MET A 97 4.22 4.15 -2.63
CA MET A 97 5.18 3.16 -2.16
C MET A 97 5.84 3.61 -0.85
N ILE A 98 6.31 4.86 -0.76
CA ILE A 98 6.88 5.44 0.47
C ILE A 98 5.85 5.40 1.61
N LEU A 99 4.59 5.74 1.34
CA LEU A 99 3.52 5.77 2.32
C LEU A 99 3.20 4.37 2.88
N ILE A 100 3.07 3.36 2.01
CA ILE A 100 2.62 2.02 2.42
C ILE A 100 3.77 1.11 2.90
N THR A 101 5.01 1.40 2.56
CA THR A 101 6.18 0.60 2.97
C THR A 101 6.27 0.39 4.48
N PRO A 102 6.19 1.42 5.35
CA PRO A 102 6.23 1.20 6.79
C PRO A 102 5.06 0.34 7.28
N ILE A 103 3.87 0.50 6.70
CA ILE A 103 2.69 -0.29 7.05
C ILE A 103 2.94 -1.78 6.73
N LEU A 104 3.39 -2.07 5.51
CA LEU A 104 3.72 -3.43 5.10
C LEU A 104 4.84 -4.03 5.95
N LEU A 105 5.89 -3.26 6.25
CA LEU A 105 6.98 -3.68 7.15
C LEU A 105 6.47 -4.06 8.53
N GLY A 106 5.76 -3.18 9.19
CA GLY A 106 5.32 -3.41 10.57
C GLY A 106 4.29 -4.54 10.67
N LEU A 107 3.33 -4.61 9.73
CA LEU A 107 2.35 -5.70 9.70
C LEU A 107 3.01 -7.05 9.38
N THR A 108 3.99 -7.07 8.49
CA THR A 108 4.74 -8.31 8.18
C THR A 108 5.59 -8.75 9.38
N ILE A 109 6.30 -7.83 10.07
CA ILE A 109 7.02 -8.16 11.30
C ILE A 109 6.07 -8.75 12.35
N SER A 110 4.88 -8.17 12.51
CA SER A 110 3.86 -8.66 13.43
C SER A 110 3.37 -10.05 13.03
N ALA A 111 3.12 -10.28 11.73
CA ALA A 111 2.71 -11.57 11.18
C ALA A 111 3.74 -12.67 11.47
N LEU A 112 5.03 -12.39 11.23
CA LEU A 112 6.12 -13.33 11.49
C LEU A 112 6.29 -13.60 13.00
N SER A 113 6.07 -12.60 13.85
CA SER A 113 6.15 -12.71 15.31
C SER A 113 4.99 -13.53 15.90
N GLY A 114 3.90 -13.71 15.16
CA GLY A 114 2.76 -14.54 15.55
C GLY A 114 2.98 -16.04 15.35
N VAL A 115 4.07 -16.47 14.72
CA VAL A 115 4.40 -17.91 14.59
C VAL A 115 4.89 -18.45 15.92
N SER A 116 4.38 -19.64 16.31
CA SER A 116 4.68 -20.21 17.63
C SER A 116 6.17 -20.55 17.75
N LYS A 117 6.72 -20.34 18.95
CA LYS A 117 8.12 -20.66 19.24
C LYS A 117 8.38 -22.16 19.14
N GLU A 118 7.40 -23.00 19.49
CA GLU A 118 7.49 -24.46 19.43
C GLU A 118 7.79 -24.96 18.01
N ILE A 119 7.20 -24.34 16.98
CA ILE A 119 7.48 -24.68 15.58
C ILE A 119 8.94 -24.38 15.25
N ILE A 120 9.45 -23.23 15.69
CA ILE A 120 10.83 -22.80 15.44
C ILE A 120 11.82 -23.71 16.20
N GLU A 121 11.54 -24.02 17.47
CA GLU A 121 12.37 -24.88 18.32
C GLU A 121 12.39 -26.31 17.78
N THR A 122 11.25 -26.85 17.37
CA THR A 122 11.15 -28.18 16.75
C THR A 122 11.99 -28.27 15.47
N ALA A 123 11.85 -27.30 14.59
CA ALA A 123 12.62 -27.26 13.36
C ALA A 123 14.14 -27.13 13.63
N THR A 124 14.51 -26.33 14.62
CA THR A 124 15.92 -26.19 15.04
C THR A 124 16.48 -27.50 15.61
N SER A 125 15.71 -28.20 16.42
CA SER A 125 16.09 -29.51 16.99
C SER A 125 16.26 -30.57 15.92
N LEU A 126 15.54 -30.46 14.80
CA LEU A 126 15.68 -31.32 13.62
C LEU A 126 16.83 -30.89 12.68
N GLY A 127 17.63 -29.88 13.06
CA GLY A 127 18.79 -29.43 12.31
C GLY A 127 18.50 -28.47 11.17
N ALA A 128 17.35 -27.79 11.18
CA ALA A 128 17.02 -26.79 10.15
C ALA A 128 18.05 -25.65 10.12
N SER A 129 18.56 -25.33 8.94
CA SER A 129 19.44 -24.19 8.72
C SER A 129 18.67 -22.86 8.89
N GLY A 130 19.39 -21.74 9.10
CA GLY A 130 18.78 -20.44 9.26
C GLY A 130 17.88 -20.05 8.06
N PHE A 131 18.26 -20.40 6.84
CA PHE A 131 17.41 -20.16 5.64
C PHE A 131 16.14 -21.02 5.66
N GLN A 132 16.25 -22.28 6.08
CA GLN A 132 15.08 -23.17 6.21
C GLN A 132 14.11 -22.68 7.28
N LEU A 133 14.61 -22.10 8.39
CA LEU A 133 13.77 -21.47 9.42
C LEU A 133 13.04 -20.24 8.88
N VAL A 134 13.72 -19.39 8.11
CA VAL A 134 13.07 -18.23 7.46
C VAL A 134 11.93 -18.68 6.55
N LEU A 135 12.18 -19.70 5.70
CA LEU A 135 11.18 -20.22 4.78
C LEU A 135 10.00 -20.86 5.51
N LEU A 136 10.27 -21.61 6.59
CA LEU A 136 9.25 -22.21 7.45
C LEU A 136 8.35 -21.13 8.06
N VAL A 137 8.93 -20.12 8.70
CA VAL A 137 8.16 -19.04 9.35
C VAL A 137 7.35 -18.24 8.34
N LEU A 138 7.90 -17.94 7.14
CA LEU A 138 7.16 -17.29 6.07
C LEU A 138 6.00 -18.16 5.57
N ARG A 139 6.18 -19.47 5.50
CA ARG A 139 5.14 -20.41 5.10
C ARG A 139 4.03 -20.50 6.14
N GLU A 140 4.36 -20.55 7.42
CA GLU A 140 3.39 -20.54 8.51
C GLU A 140 2.63 -19.20 8.59
N ALA A 141 3.33 -18.07 8.45
CA ALA A 141 2.76 -16.73 8.49
C ALA A 141 2.05 -16.32 7.19
N ARG A 142 2.04 -17.13 6.12
CA ARG A 142 1.60 -16.75 4.76
C ARG A 142 0.26 -16.03 4.71
N TYR A 143 -0.75 -16.48 5.45
CA TYR A 143 -2.07 -15.85 5.44
C TYR A 143 -2.06 -14.49 6.14
N ALA A 144 -1.30 -14.35 7.22
CA ALA A 144 -1.13 -13.08 7.91
C ALA A 144 -0.31 -12.09 7.07
N VAL A 145 0.71 -12.57 6.34
CA VAL A 145 1.47 -11.76 5.37
C VAL A 145 0.59 -11.33 4.20
N LEU A 146 -0.22 -12.23 3.64
CA LEU A 146 -1.19 -11.89 2.59
C LEU A 146 -2.21 -10.87 3.10
N ALA A 147 -2.67 -10.99 4.34
CA ALA A 147 -3.55 -9.99 4.95
C ALA A 147 -2.88 -8.62 5.04
N ALA A 148 -1.60 -8.56 5.42
CA ALA A 148 -0.83 -7.32 5.44
C ALA A 148 -0.73 -6.67 4.03
N LEU A 149 -0.49 -7.48 2.99
CA LEU A 149 -0.44 -7.00 1.60
C LEU A 149 -1.79 -6.44 1.13
N ILE A 150 -2.88 -7.13 1.45
CA ILE A 150 -4.24 -6.69 1.11
C ILE A 150 -4.58 -5.38 1.82
N LEU A 151 -4.21 -5.23 3.10
CA LEU A 151 -4.40 -3.98 3.84
C LEU A 151 -3.56 -2.83 3.24
N GLY A 152 -2.30 -3.10 2.88
CA GLY A 152 -1.45 -2.13 2.19
C GLY A 152 -2.02 -1.69 0.82
N PHE A 153 -2.55 -2.63 0.05
CA PHE A 153 -3.22 -2.34 -1.22
C PHE A 153 -4.48 -1.49 -1.01
N GLY A 154 -5.34 -1.84 -0.05
CA GLY A 154 -6.53 -1.05 0.29
C GLY A 154 -6.15 0.37 0.73
N ARG A 155 -5.05 0.52 1.48
CA ARG A 155 -4.51 1.83 1.89
C ARG A 155 -4.04 2.65 0.69
N ALA A 156 -3.33 2.03 -0.27
CA ALA A 156 -2.91 2.69 -1.50
C ALA A 156 -4.12 3.09 -2.39
N LEU A 157 -5.14 2.22 -2.47
CA LEU A 157 -6.34 2.45 -3.27
C LEU A 157 -7.14 3.67 -2.79
N SER A 158 -7.21 3.88 -1.47
CA SER A 158 -7.95 5.01 -0.85
C SER A 158 -7.13 6.28 -0.71
N GLU A 159 -5.90 6.33 -1.26
CA GLU A 159 -4.99 7.45 -1.06
C GLU A 159 -5.39 8.68 -1.89
N LEU A 160 -5.54 9.82 -1.22
CA LEU A 160 -5.86 11.11 -1.82
C LEU A 160 -4.71 12.10 -1.72
N GLY A 161 -4.11 12.25 -0.53
CA GLY A 161 -3.13 13.30 -0.23
C GLY A 161 -1.90 13.27 -1.11
N VAL A 162 -1.24 12.11 -1.18
CA VAL A 162 -0.09 11.88 -2.07
C VAL A 162 -0.51 12.05 -3.53
N ALA A 163 -1.64 11.44 -3.94
CA ALA A 163 -2.11 11.49 -5.32
C ALA A 163 -2.38 12.92 -5.80
N MET A 164 -2.96 13.79 -4.95
CA MET A 164 -3.16 15.21 -5.25
C MET A 164 -1.83 15.97 -5.37
N MET A 165 -0.92 15.77 -4.42
CA MET A 165 0.34 16.52 -4.35
C MET A 165 1.28 16.20 -5.51
N VAL A 166 1.50 14.91 -5.80
CA VAL A 166 2.49 14.50 -6.81
C VAL A 166 1.93 14.11 -8.16
N GLY A 167 0.60 13.87 -8.21
CA GLY A 167 -0.10 13.51 -9.45
C GLY A 167 -0.76 14.70 -10.15
N GLY A 168 -1.19 15.73 -9.40
CA GLY A 168 -1.81 16.94 -9.97
C GLY A 168 -3.19 16.74 -10.61
N ASN A 169 -3.84 15.57 -10.42
CA ASN A 169 -5.21 15.28 -10.91
C ASN A 169 -5.45 15.55 -12.40
N ILE A 170 -4.48 15.25 -13.27
CA ILE A 170 -4.54 15.53 -14.72
C ILE A 170 -5.46 14.51 -15.39
N ARG A 171 -6.52 15.01 -16.08
CA ARG A 171 -7.48 14.18 -16.82
C ARG A 171 -6.77 13.33 -17.88
N GLY A 172 -7.15 12.07 -17.99
CA GLY A 172 -6.56 11.12 -18.93
C GLY A 172 -5.15 10.63 -18.55
N PHE A 173 -4.50 11.20 -17.53
CA PHE A 173 -3.10 10.88 -17.22
C PHE A 173 -2.85 10.46 -15.76
N THR A 174 -3.10 11.34 -14.77
CA THR A 174 -2.84 11.06 -13.35
C THR A 174 -4.10 11.06 -12.49
N ARG A 175 -5.26 11.41 -13.06
CA ARG A 175 -6.53 11.40 -12.33
C ARG A 175 -6.90 9.99 -11.89
N VAL A 176 -7.06 9.78 -10.58
CA VAL A 176 -7.50 8.54 -9.94
C VAL A 176 -8.85 8.73 -9.26
N MET A 177 -9.51 7.66 -8.81
CA MET A 177 -10.87 7.72 -8.25
C MET A 177 -10.99 8.71 -7.10
N THR A 178 -10.05 8.71 -6.17
CA THR A 178 -10.06 9.61 -5.00
C THR A 178 -9.92 11.08 -5.40
N THR A 179 -9.03 11.40 -6.33
CA THR A 179 -8.81 12.77 -6.81
C THR A 179 -9.95 13.25 -7.71
N ALA A 180 -10.53 12.35 -8.54
CA ALA A 180 -11.70 12.65 -9.36
C ALA A 180 -12.94 12.90 -8.51
N LEU A 181 -13.19 12.05 -7.48
CA LEU A 181 -14.27 12.20 -6.53
C LEU A 181 -14.19 13.55 -5.80
N SER A 182 -13.00 13.90 -5.29
CA SER A 182 -12.77 15.19 -4.63
C SER A 182 -13.09 16.38 -5.55
N LEU A 183 -12.63 16.33 -6.81
CA LEU A 183 -12.89 17.37 -7.79
C LEU A 183 -14.37 17.45 -8.17
N ALA A 184 -15.03 16.32 -8.46
CA ALA A 184 -16.44 16.27 -8.81
C ALA A 184 -17.32 16.83 -7.69
N THR A 185 -17.01 16.49 -6.43
CA THR A 185 -17.70 17.04 -5.25
C THR A 185 -17.54 18.56 -5.17
N THR A 186 -16.33 19.08 -5.39
CA THR A 186 -16.06 20.52 -5.35
C THR A 186 -16.78 21.29 -6.47
N ARG A 187 -17.01 20.64 -7.63
CA ARG A 187 -17.72 21.22 -8.77
C ARG A 187 -19.25 21.07 -8.69
N GLY A 188 -19.77 20.32 -7.70
CA GLY A 188 -21.17 19.99 -7.63
C GLY A 188 -21.63 18.91 -8.61
N GLU A 189 -20.72 18.20 -9.25
CA GLU A 189 -20.98 17.07 -10.18
C GLU A 189 -21.32 15.81 -9.38
N LEU A 190 -22.44 15.83 -8.64
CA LEU A 190 -22.80 14.80 -7.65
C LEU A 190 -22.97 13.43 -8.28
N GLU A 191 -23.43 13.35 -9.53
CA GLU A 191 -23.62 12.08 -10.22
C GLU A 191 -22.30 11.34 -10.45
N MET A 192 -21.28 12.06 -10.93
CA MET A 192 -19.93 11.51 -11.08
C MET A 192 -19.29 11.16 -9.73
N ALA A 193 -19.43 12.04 -8.74
CA ALA A 193 -18.91 11.79 -7.40
C ALA A 193 -19.51 10.54 -6.77
N LEU A 194 -20.85 10.36 -6.86
CA LEU A 194 -21.53 9.18 -6.35
C LEU A 194 -21.12 7.92 -7.11
N ALA A 195 -21.00 7.97 -8.43
CA ALA A 195 -20.57 6.83 -9.24
C ALA A 195 -19.18 6.34 -8.81
N LEU A 196 -18.20 7.24 -8.73
CA LEU A 196 -16.83 6.92 -8.30
C LEU A 196 -16.79 6.44 -6.84
N GLY A 197 -17.59 7.05 -5.95
CA GLY A 197 -17.69 6.66 -4.54
C GLY A 197 -18.25 5.24 -4.37
N ILE A 198 -19.29 4.88 -5.10
CA ILE A 198 -19.88 3.54 -5.08
C ILE A 198 -18.89 2.50 -5.58
N ILE A 199 -18.18 2.77 -6.68
CA ILE A 199 -17.14 1.86 -7.20
C ILE A 199 -16.02 1.68 -6.17
N LEU A 200 -15.57 2.76 -5.54
CA LEU A 200 -14.52 2.69 -4.52
C LEU A 200 -14.97 1.88 -3.30
N LEU A 201 -16.21 2.09 -2.83
CA LEU A 201 -16.80 1.30 -1.74
C LEU A 201 -16.94 -0.18 -2.11
N PHE A 202 -17.37 -0.48 -3.34
CA PHE A 202 -17.46 -1.86 -3.82
C PHE A 202 -16.09 -2.54 -3.84
N LEU A 203 -15.06 -1.86 -4.34
CA LEU A 203 -13.69 -2.37 -4.32
C LEU A 203 -13.18 -2.58 -2.88
N ALA A 204 -13.44 -1.64 -1.97
CA ALA A 204 -13.10 -1.79 -0.56
C ALA A 204 -13.83 -2.97 0.09
N LEU A 205 -15.10 -3.21 -0.25
CA LEU A 205 -15.87 -4.36 0.22
C LEU A 205 -15.26 -5.68 -0.28
N VAL A 206 -14.93 -5.77 -1.56
CA VAL A 206 -14.29 -6.96 -2.15
C VAL A 206 -12.97 -7.25 -1.44
N ILE A 207 -12.13 -6.22 -1.24
CA ILE A 207 -10.86 -6.32 -0.51
C ILE A 207 -11.10 -6.87 0.91
N ASN A 208 -12.10 -6.34 1.62
CA ASN A 208 -12.42 -6.76 2.99
C ASN A 208 -12.94 -8.21 3.06
N ILE A 209 -13.78 -8.61 2.10
CA ILE A 209 -14.26 -10.01 2.01
C ILE A 209 -13.10 -10.97 1.77
N VAL A 210 -12.18 -10.63 0.86
CA VAL A 210 -10.98 -11.44 0.60
C VAL A 210 -10.11 -11.53 1.86
N LEU A 211 -9.91 -10.42 2.55
CA LEU A 211 -9.17 -10.35 3.82
C LEU A 211 -9.78 -11.28 4.87
N ASN A 212 -11.09 -11.17 5.10
CA ASN A 212 -11.79 -12.00 6.08
C ASN A 212 -11.70 -13.50 5.75
N ARG A 213 -11.86 -13.88 4.49
CA ARG A 213 -11.74 -15.29 4.07
C ARG A 213 -10.33 -15.84 4.28
N LEU A 214 -9.30 -15.02 4.09
CA LEU A 214 -7.91 -15.43 4.35
C LEU A 214 -7.63 -15.58 5.85
N GLN A 215 -8.19 -14.70 6.69
CA GLN A 215 -8.02 -14.77 8.14
C GLN A 215 -8.74 -15.97 8.77
N GLN A 216 -9.88 -16.39 8.21
CA GLN A 216 -10.65 -17.54 8.71
C GLN A 216 -10.06 -18.91 8.33
N ARG A 217 -9.06 -18.95 7.46
CA ARG A 217 -8.34 -20.19 7.07
C ARG A 217 -7.16 -20.53 8.01
N ARG A 218 -7.16 -19.97 9.21
CA ARG A 218 -6.23 -20.31 10.29
C ARG A 218 -6.68 -21.54 11.07
#